data_6efcbd185dcd1deb658c253dd7215419
#
_entry.id   6efcbd185dcd1deb658c253dd7215419
#
_cell.length_a   1.000
_cell.length_b   1.000
_cell.length_c   1.000
_cell.angle_alpha   90.00
_cell.angle_beta   90.00
_cell.angle_gamma   90.00
#
_symmetry.space_group_name_H-M   'P 1'
#
loop_
_entity.id
_entity.type
_entity.pdbx_description
1 polymer ?
#
loop_
_entity_poly.entity_id
_entity_poly.type
_entity_poly.pdbx_seq_one_letter_code
_entity_poly.pdbx_strand_id
1 'polypeptide(L)'
;MKAILDAGPLIAAWNKDDAHHEWAKNLFKKFTGPFFTTESVLTEVAHMTGHDALIVEGVRSGKFIVAGNIHQDASAMTRALAVYPDCDLADASLIALSERRPLVHVLTTDKRHFVKYRRADRSAMPLETP
;
A
#
# COMPACT_ATOMS: atom_id res chain seq x y z
N MET A 1 -13.90 -0.81 7.45
CA MET A 1 -13.04 -2.00 7.34
C MET A 1 -11.62 -1.55 7.13
N LYS A 2 -10.71 -2.05 7.96
CA LYS A 2 -9.27 -1.73 7.88
C LYS A 2 -8.63 -2.41 6.67
N ALA A 3 -7.60 -1.79 6.11
CA ALA A 3 -6.86 -2.34 4.98
C ALA A 3 -5.42 -1.82 4.98
N ILE A 4 -4.58 -2.50 4.21
CA ILE A 4 -3.22 -2.04 3.89
C ILE A 4 -3.33 -1.28 2.57
N LEU A 5 -2.74 -0.09 2.51
CA LEU A 5 -2.90 0.83 1.38
C LEU A 5 -1.59 1.00 0.62
N ASP A 6 -1.62 0.63 -0.66
CA ASP A 6 -0.60 0.99 -1.66
C ASP A 6 -0.89 2.39 -2.22
N ALA A 7 0.05 2.96 -2.95
CA ALA A 7 -0.05 4.32 -3.48
C ALA A 7 -1.17 4.47 -4.54
N GLY A 8 -1.31 3.49 -5.42
CA GLY A 8 -2.21 3.57 -6.58
C GLY A 8 -3.65 3.96 -6.28
N PRO A 9 -4.32 3.31 -5.33
CA PRO A 9 -5.71 3.65 -5.00
C PRO A 9 -5.89 5.10 -4.54
N LEU A 10 -4.96 5.61 -3.73
CA LEU A 10 -5.04 6.98 -3.23
C LEU A 10 -4.78 7.99 -4.35
N ILE A 11 -3.78 7.73 -5.20
CA ILE A 11 -3.50 8.54 -6.38
C ILE A 11 -4.73 8.60 -7.28
N ALA A 12 -5.35 7.45 -7.55
CA ALA A 12 -6.54 7.35 -8.40
C ALA A 12 -7.74 8.07 -7.79
N ALA A 13 -7.95 7.95 -6.47
CA ALA A 13 -9.06 8.63 -5.79
C ALA A 13 -8.91 10.16 -5.84
N TRP A 14 -7.69 10.66 -5.81
CA TRP A 14 -7.40 12.10 -5.80
C TRP A 14 -7.20 12.70 -7.19
N ASN A 15 -7.30 11.91 -8.24
CA ASN A 15 -7.17 12.38 -9.62
C ASN A 15 -8.36 11.86 -10.47
N LYS A 16 -9.30 12.74 -10.76
CA LYS A 16 -10.51 12.41 -11.55
C LYS A 16 -10.20 11.90 -12.97
N ASP A 17 -9.01 12.19 -13.48
CA ASP A 17 -8.58 11.78 -14.81
C ASP A 17 -7.84 10.43 -14.81
N ASP A 18 -7.61 9.82 -13.63
CA ASP A 18 -6.99 8.51 -13.53
C ASP A 18 -7.93 7.42 -14.04
N ALA A 19 -7.38 6.47 -14.79
CA ALA A 19 -8.16 5.37 -15.37
C ALA A 19 -8.93 4.55 -14.30
N HIS A 20 -8.41 4.51 -13.07
CA HIS A 20 -9.00 3.76 -11.97
C HIS A 20 -9.76 4.65 -10.97
N HIS A 21 -10.07 5.90 -11.34
CA HIS A 21 -10.71 6.85 -10.43
C HIS A 21 -12.04 6.33 -9.85
N GLU A 22 -12.95 5.87 -10.70
CA GLU A 22 -14.25 5.38 -10.25
C GLU A 22 -14.12 4.12 -9.40
N TRP A 23 -13.23 3.22 -9.76
CA TRP A 23 -12.93 2.05 -8.94
C TRP A 23 -12.44 2.47 -7.54
N ALA A 24 -11.51 3.41 -7.47
CA ALA A 24 -10.95 3.90 -6.20
C ALA A 24 -12.01 4.57 -5.33
N LYS A 25 -12.90 5.36 -5.93
CA LYS A 25 -14.03 5.97 -5.20
C LYS A 25 -14.91 4.89 -4.55
N ASN A 26 -15.24 3.85 -5.29
CA ASN A 26 -16.05 2.74 -4.77
C ASN A 26 -15.30 1.95 -3.71
N LEU A 27 -13.99 1.75 -3.91
CA LEU A 27 -13.14 1.08 -2.94
C LEU A 27 -13.16 1.79 -1.58
N PHE A 28 -13.04 3.11 -1.56
CA PHE A 28 -13.04 3.90 -0.31
C PHE A 28 -14.42 4.10 0.30
N LYS A 29 -15.48 3.67 -0.36
CA LYS A 29 -16.80 3.50 0.26
C LYS A 29 -16.87 2.17 1.03
N LYS A 30 -16.21 1.14 0.53
CA LYS A 30 -16.17 -0.19 1.14
C LYS A 30 -15.14 -0.25 2.28
N PHE A 31 -13.95 0.27 2.04
CA PHE A 31 -12.88 0.32 3.03
C PHE A 31 -12.75 1.75 3.54
N THR A 32 -13.21 1.98 4.75
CA THR A 32 -13.25 3.32 5.36
C THR A 32 -12.06 3.62 6.27
N GLY A 33 -11.20 2.62 6.48
CA GLY A 33 -10.02 2.77 7.30
C GLY A 33 -10.25 2.44 8.79
N PRO A 34 -9.29 2.77 9.66
CA PRO A 34 -7.97 3.33 9.30
C PRO A 34 -7.19 2.45 8.34
N PHE A 35 -6.30 3.08 7.58
CA PHE A 35 -5.47 2.38 6.60
C PHE A 35 -4.05 2.22 7.11
N PHE A 36 -3.54 1.00 7.12
CA PHE A 36 -2.13 0.74 7.39
C PHE A 36 -1.33 0.98 6.12
N THR A 37 -0.24 1.71 6.24
CA THR A 37 0.65 1.99 5.11
C THR A 37 2.08 2.20 5.60
N THR A 38 2.97 2.61 4.70
CA THR A 38 4.37 2.88 5.03
C THR A 38 4.78 4.27 4.54
N GLU A 39 5.85 4.80 5.09
CA GLU A 39 6.34 6.11 4.63
C GLU A 39 6.77 6.08 3.17
N SER A 40 7.32 4.95 2.68
CA SER A 40 7.69 4.81 1.27
C SER A 40 6.48 4.99 0.36
N VAL A 41 5.34 4.40 0.73
CA VAL A 41 4.09 4.56 -0.01
C VAL A 41 3.59 5.99 0.03
N LEU A 42 3.55 6.60 1.21
CA LEU A 42 3.08 7.98 1.37
C LEU A 42 3.96 8.98 0.61
N THR A 43 5.28 8.75 0.58
CA THR A 43 6.21 9.58 -0.20
C THR A 43 5.90 9.50 -1.70
N GLU A 44 5.60 8.30 -2.20
CA GLU A 44 5.20 8.13 -3.61
C GLU A 44 3.90 8.90 -3.91
N VAL A 45 2.90 8.78 -3.05
CA VAL A 45 1.64 9.54 -3.20
C VAL A 45 1.89 11.04 -3.21
N ALA A 46 2.71 11.53 -2.30
CA ALA A 46 3.09 12.95 -2.23
C ALA A 46 3.75 13.41 -3.53
N HIS A 47 4.71 12.63 -4.02
CA HIS A 47 5.42 12.92 -5.26
C HIS A 47 4.46 13.00 -6.46
N MET A 48 3.53 12.07 -6.55
CA MET A 48 2.61 11.97 -7.69
C MET A 48 1.45 12.96 -7.63
N THR A 49 1.04 13.41 -6.46
CA THR A 49 -0.17 14.23 -6.29
C THR A 49 0.10 15.67 -5.82
N GLY A 50 1.24 15.90 -5.17
CA GLY A 50 1.53 17.18 -4.54
C GLY A 50 0.72 17.48 -3.28
N HIS A 51 -0.03 16.49 -2.76
CA HIS A 51 -0.91 16.68 -1.59
C HIS A 51 -0.21 16.37 -0.26
N ASP A 52 1.00 16.87 -0.08
CA ASP A 52 1.85 16.59 1.09
C ASP A 52 1.14 16.90 2.42
N ALA A 53 0.55 18.09 2.52
CA ALA A 53 -0.15 18.50 3.73
C ALA A 53 -1.36 17.61 4.05
N LEU A 54 -2.09 17.19 3.03
CA LEU A 54 -3.25 16.31 3.18
C LEU A 54 -2.83 14.93 3.69
N ILE A 55 -1.70 14.42 3.22
CA ILE A 55 -1.12 13.15 3.66
C ILE A 55 -0.73 13.23 5.14
N VAL A 56 -0.01 14.27 5.53
CA VAL A 56 0.41 14.46 6.93
C VAL A 56 -0.80 14.61 7.85
N GLU A 57 -1.82 15.34 7.41
CA GLU A 57 -3.08 15.45 8.17
C GLU A 57 -3.77 14.10 8.31
N GLY A 58 -3.73 13.26 7.28
CA GLY A 58 -4.24 11.90 7.36
C GLY A 58 -3.54 11.05 8.42
N VAL A 59 -2.23 11.21 8.57
CA VAL A 59 -1.47 10.55 9.63
C VAL A 59 -1.82 11.14 11.00
N ARG A 60 -1.86 12.46 11.11
CA ARG A 60 -2.17 13.15 12.36
C ARG A 60 -3.56 12.77 12.89
N SER A 61 -4.54 12.67 12.02
CA SER A 61 -5.93 12.34 12.38
C SER A 61 -6.15 10.84 12.65
N GLY A 62 -5.15 9.99 12.35
CA GLY A 62 -5.26 8.54 12.51
C GLY A 62 -5.90 7.82 11.34
N LYS A 63 -6.21 8.51 10.25
CA LYS A 63 -6.74 7.88 9.04
C LYS A 63 -5.70 6.97 8.38
N PHE A 64 -4.45 7.42 8.32
CA PHE A 64 -3.31 6.63 7.89
C PHE A 64 -2.47 6.24 9.10
N ILE A 65 -2.26 4.96 9.29
CA ILE A 65 -1.39 4.42 10.35
C ILE A 65 -0.12 3.94 9.68
N VAL A 66 0.98 4.67 9.90
CA VAL A 66 2.29 4.27 9.40
C VAL A 66 2.78 3.10 10.26
N ALA A 67 2.87 1.92 9.66
CA ALA A 67 3.13 0.68 10.37
C ALA A 67 4.48 0.08 9.91
N GLY A 68 5.44 0.07 10.81
CA GLY A 68 6.78 -0.41 10.53
C GLY A 68 7.70 0.64 9.91
N ASN A 69 8.95 0.26 9.72
CA ASN A 69 9.97 1.09 9.10
C ASN A 69 11.07 0.17 8.53
N ILE A 70 11.96 0.73 7.73
CA ILE A 70 13.04 -0.04 7.08
C ILE A 70 13.92 -0.73 8.10
N HIS A 71 14.24 -0.05 9.19
CA HIS A 71 15.09 -0.65 10.23
C HIS A 71 14.48 -1.91 10.82
N GLN A 72 13.20 -1.86 11.15
CA GLN A 72 12.46 -3.00 11.71
C GLN A 72 12.26 -4.11 10.67
N ASP A 73 11.97 -3.75 9.42
CA ASP A 73 11.53 -4.66 8.37
C ASP A 73 12.65 -5.07 7.39
N ALA A 74 13.89 -4.70 7.67
CA ALA A 74 15.01 -4.88 6.75
C ALA A 74 15.18 -6.32 6.26
N SER A 75 15.01 -7.31 7.13
CA SER A 75 15.17 -8.73 6.74
C SER A 75 14.09 -9.17 5.74
N ALA A 76 12.83 -8.86 6.02
CA ALA A 76 11.72 -9.21 5.12
C ALA A 76 11.85 -8.46 3.79
N MET A 77 12.24 -7.18 3.83
CA MET A 77 12.40 -6.36 2.63
C MET A 77 13.56 -6.84 1.77
N THR A 78 14.69 -7.21 2.38
CA THR A 78 15.84 -7.77 1.68
C THR A 78 15.47 -9.04 0.93
N ARG A 79 14.71 -9.93 1.57
CA ARG A 79 14.22 -11.15 0.95
C ARG A 79 13.35 -10.86 -0.27
N ALA A 80 12.38 -9.96 -0.14
CA ALA A 80 11.48 -9.61 -1.23
C ALA A 80 12.24 -9.00 -2.43
N LEU A 81 13.15 -8.08 -2.17
CA LEU A 81 13.96 -7.44 -3.20
C LEU A 81 14.89 -8.43 -3.92
N ALA A 82 15.38 -9.46 -3.21
CA ALA A 82 16.23 -10.50 -3.79
C ALA A 82 15.43 -11.47 -4.67
N VAL A 83 14.19 -11.79 -4.28
CA VAL A 83 13.35 -12.78 -4.98
C VAL A 83 12.64 -12.19 -6.18
N TYR A 84 12.20 -10.92 -6.10
CA TYR A 84 11.37 -10.29 -7.13
C TYR A 84 12.11 -9.14 -7.80
N PRO A 85 12.60 -9.31 -9.05
CA PRO A 85 13.39 -8.28 -9.75
C PRO A 85 12.64 -6.94 -9.95
N ASP A 86 11.31 -6.99 -10.09
CA ASP A 86 10.49 -5.80 -10.32
C ASP A 86 9.97 -5.16 -9.03
N CYS A 87 10.29 -5.72 -7.87
CA CYS A 87 9.90 -5.21 -6.58
C CYS A 87 10.73 -3.98 -6.22
N ASP A 88 10.09 -2.86 -5.96
CA ASP A 88 10.76 -1.66 -5.47
C ASP A 88 10.70 -1.56 -3.94
N LEU A 89 11.24 -0.46 -3.40
CA LEU A 89 11.29 -0.25 -1.95
C LEU A 89 9.89 -0.18 -1.34
N ALA A 90 8.96 0.52 -1.99
CA ALA A 90 7.58 0.64 -1.51
C ALA A 90 6.88 -0.72 -1.49
N ASP A 91 7.01 -1.49 -2.58
CA ASP A 91 6.45 -2.84 -2.66
C ASP A 91 7.00 -3.75 -1.56
N ALA A 92 8.33 -3.73 -1.37
CA ALA A 92 8.97 -4.53 -0.32
C ALA A 92 8.46 -4.15 1.07
N SER A 93 8.22 -2.87 1.33
CA SER A 93 7.67 -2.40 2.60
C SER A 93 6.25 -2.92 2.84
N LEU A 94 5.44 -3.04 1.79
CA LEU A 94 4.07 -3.56 1.88
C LEU A 94 4.04 -5.08 2.05
N ILE A 95 4.95 -5.80 1.42
CA ILE A 95 5.10 -7.24 1.65
C ILE A 95 5.43 -7.49 3.12
N ALA A 96 6.39 -6.76 3.68
CA ALA A 96 6.76 -6.86 5.09
C ALA A 96 5.58 -6.54 6.02
N LEU A 97 4.85 -5.47 5.73
CA LEU A 97 3.66 -5.10 6.50
C LEU A 97 2.59 -6.19 6.45
N SER A 98 2.35 -6.77 5.27
CA SER A 98 1.40 -7.87 5.09
C SER A 98 1.78 -9.13 5.88
N GLU A 99 3.07 -9.38 6.09
CA GLU A 99 3.52 -10.51 6.92
C GLU A 99 3.11 -10.34 8.38
N ARG A 100 3.07 -9.11 8.89
CA ARG A 100 2.63 -8.82 10.25
C ARG A 100 1.11 -8.75 10.39
N ARG A 101 0.39 -8.55 9.28
CA ARG A 101 -1.08 -8.44 9.24
C ARG A 101 -1.65 -9.31 8.12
N PRO A 102 -1.50 -10.64 8.24
CA PRO A 102 -1.71 -11.55 7.11
C PRO A 102 -3.16 -11.64 6.61
N LEU A 103 -4.13 -11.28 7.43
CA LEU A 103 -5.55 -11.37 7.06
C LEU A 103 -6.09 -10.04 6.52
N VAL A 104 -5.31 -8.97 6.56
CA VAL A 104 -5.74 -7.65 6.12
C VAL A 104 -5.53 -7.52 4.61
N HIS A 105 -6.57 -7.06 3.90
CA HIS A 105 -6.50 -6.87 2.45
C HIS A 105 -5.53 -5.76 2.08
N VAL A 106 -4.80 -5.97 1.00
CA VAL A 106 -3.93 -4.96 0.38
C VAL A 106 -4.68 -4.34 -0.78
N LEU A 107 -4.86 -3.03 -0.72
CA LEU A 107 -5.51 -2.24 -1.75
C LEU A 107 -4.45 -1.73 -2.71
N THR A 108 -4.49 -2.16 -3.96
CA THR A 108 -3.50 -1.76 -4.96
C THR A 108 -4.11 -1.70 -6.36
N THR A 109 -3.61 -0.81 -7.20
CA THR A 109 -3.91 -0.80 -8.63
C THR A 109 -2.93 -1.66 -9.43
N ASP A 110 -1.86 -2.12 -8.80
CA ASP A 110 -0.81 -2.92 -9.42
C ASP A 110 -1.07 -4.42 -9.27
N LYS A 111 -2.12 -4.88 -9.93
CA LYS A 111 -2.46 -6.30 -9.93
C LYS A 111 -1.33 -7.15 -10.50
N ARG A 112 -0.70 -6.67 -11.59
CA ARG A 112 0.32 -7.41 -12.34
C ARG A 112 1.45 -7.91 -11.46
N HIS A 113 1.99 -7.06 -10.58
CA HIS A 113 3.09 -7.42 -9.71
C HIS A 113 2.60 -8.09 -8.42
N PHE A 114 1.58 -7.52 -7.77
CA PHE A 114 1.13 -8.00 -6.46
C PHE A 114 0.57 -9.42 -6.48
N VAL A 115 -0.02 -9.88 -7.57
CA VAL A 115 -0.48 -11.29 -7.68
C VAL A 115 0.67 -12.29 -7.66
N LYS A 116 1.89 -11.86 -7.99
CA LYS A 116 3.08 -12.71 -8.01
C LYS A 116 3.80 -12.76 -6.67
N TYR A 117 3.66 -11.71 -5.85
CA TYR A 117 4.37 -11.62 -4.58
C TYR A 117 3.87 -12.67 -3.59
N ARG A 118 4.81 -13.23 -2.83
CA ARG A 118 4.53 -14.19 -1.77
C ARG A 118 5.26 -13.78 -0.50
N ARG A 119 4.62 -14.03 0.64
CA ARG A 119 5.22 -13.86 1.96
C ARG A 119 6.30 -14.91 2.19
N ALA A 120 7.06 -14.78 3.28
CA ALA A 120 8.09 -15.73 3.65
C ALA A 120 7.54 -17.16 3.79
N ASP A 121 6.30 -17.32 4.24
CA ASP A 121 5.62 -18.62 4.36
C ASP A 121 5.03 -19.14 3.03
N ARG A 122 5.30 -18.44 1.91
CA ARG A 122 4.82 -18.72 0.56
C ARG A 122 3.34 -18.43 0.33
N SER A 123 2.64 -17.85 1.30
CA SER A 123 1.24 -17.43 1.12
C SER A 123 1.12 -16.18 0.26
N ALA A 124 0.01 -16.06 -0.45
CA ALA A 124 -0.35 -14.86 -1.19
C ALA A 124 -0.96 -13.83 -0.25
N MET A 125 -0.80 -12.55 -0.59
CA MET A 125 -1.52 -11.48 0.09
C MET A 125 -2.97 -11.43 -0.40
N PRO A 126 -3.95 -11.22 0.48
CA PRO A 126 -5.32 -10.93 0.02
C PRO A 126 -5.36 -9.56 -0.63
N LEU A 127 -5.79 -9.49 -1.89
CA LEU A 127 -5.74 -8.26 -2.69
C LEU A 127 -7.15 -7.76 -3.03
N GLU A 128 -7.27 -6.42 -3.09
CA GLU A 128 -8.36 -5.73 -3.77
C GLU A 128 -7.73 -4.92 -4.91
N THR A 129 -8.15 -5.21 -6.14
CA THR A 129 -7.61 -4.59 -7.36
C THR A 129 -8.75 -4.25 -8.33
N PRO A 130 -8.54 -3.30 -9.24
CA PRO A 130 -9.51 -3.02 -10.28
C PRO A 130 -9.71 -4.15 -11.27
#